data_cb8d25542da67f5d739f37f759a6efa0
#
_entry.id   cb8d25542da67f5d739f37f759a6efa0
#
_cell.length_a   1.000
_cell.length_b   1.000
_cell.length_c   1.000
_cell.angle_alpha   90.00
_cell.angle_beta   90.00
_cell.angle_gamma   90.00
#
_symmetry.space_group_name_H-M   'P 1'
#
loop_
_entity.id
_entity.type
_entity.pdbx_description
1 polymer ?
#
loop_
_entity_poly.entity_id
_entity_poly.type
_entity_poly.pdbx_seq_one_letter_code
_entity_poly.pdbx_strand_id
1 'polypeptide(L)'
;LYSEDIDDVWYPASLTKLTTAYLAFQAIKDGKLRLTDKIPCSLVATLQPPSKAGLNVGDTLTVEQALQAVIVKSANDVTVMLAEAISGSETNFIEQMNATAQRLGMTRTHFDNTNGLPSPGQLTSARDLARIARAIVTDFPEYASYWSMPAMRIGKRRLGSHNALLKTFPGADGMKTGFTCDSGYNVAASATRDGRRLVAIVLGESSGNERAVRSAALLEYGFQYYDWKAMFNMPTIDTLPVDPNSKGVLSVRDTVAATSCGGGHRHRGAKHRAKPKLTAKNKAIKKKSDAADQPQDAASGSADGAPAPTKGAQSKAAQAASP
;
A
#
# COMPACT_ATOMS: atom_id res chain seq x y z
N LEU A 1 -13.28 -0.82 -19.59
CA LEU A 1 -14.14 -0.96 -18.42
C LEU A 1 -14.74 0.38 -17.96
N TYR A 2 -14.07 1.12 -17.11
CA TYR A 2 -14.44 2.47 -16.68
C TYR A 2 -13.24 3.40 -16.89
N SER A 3 -13.48 4.61 -17.36
CA SER A 3 -12.44 5.61 -17.55
C SER A 3 -13.02 7.01 -17.34
N GLU A 4 -12.33 7.84 -16.57
CA GLU A 4 -12.65 9.23 -16.30
C GLU A 4 -11.33 9.98 -16.17
N ASP A 5 -11.11 11.01 -16.95
CA ASP A 5 -9.94 11.89 -16.95
C ASP A 5 -8.59 11.11 -16.98
N ILE A 6 -8.55 9.95 -17.66
CA ILE A 6 -7.43 9.01 -17.58
C ILE A 6 -6.13 9.52 -18.18
N ASP A 7 -6.21 10.56 -19.01
CA ASP A 7 -5.07 11.19 -19.67
C ASP A 7 -4.62 12.49 -19.01
N ASP A 8 -5.32 12.94 -17.97
CA ASP A 8 -4.90 14.10 -17.18
C ASP A 8 -3.54 13.84 -16.53
N VAL A 9 -2.68 14.84 -16.56
CA VAL A 9 -1.33 14.74 -15.99
C VAL A 9 -1.38 14.94 -14.49
N TRP A 10 -0.75 14.04 -13.77
CA TRP A 10 -0.80 13.96 -12.31
C TRP A 10 0.56 13.68 -11.68
N TYR A 11 0.71 14.01 -10.40
CA TYR A 11 1.87 13.60 -9.61
C TYR A 11 1.69 12.16 -9.13
N PRO A 12 2.59 11.21 -9.50
CA PRO A 12 2.44 9.79 -9.14
C PRO A 12 2.59 9.53 -7.63
N ALA A 13 3.33 10.37 -6.91
CA ALA A 13 3.80 10.03 -5.57
C ALA A 13 4.44 8.63 -5.57
N SER A 14 4.27 7.86 -4.50
CA SER A 14 4.87 6.52 -4.40
C SER A 14 4.31 5.46 -5.37
N LEU A 15 3.38 5.81 -6.30
CA LEU A 15 3.06 4.90 -7.41
C LEU A 15 4.24 4.77 -8.40
N THR A 16 5.18 5.73 -8.41
CA THR A 16 6.49 5.63 -9.05
C THR A 16 7.18 4.30 -8.77
N LYS A 17 7.04 3.78 -7.56
CA LYS A 17 7.66 2.52 -7.12
C LYS A 17 7.13 1.27 -7.84
N LEU A 18 6.03 1.38 -8.59
CA LEU A 18 5.63 0.31 -9.52
C LEU A 18 6.70 0.11 -10.58
N THR A 19 7.20 1.19 -11.19
CA THR A 19 8.28 1.12 -12.19
C THR A 19 9.60 0.69 -11.56
N THR A 20 9.91 1.14 -10.35
CA THR A 20 11.10 0.67 -9.60
C THR A 20 11.04 -0.83 -9.36
N ALA A 21 9.91 -1.37 -8.92
CA ALA A 21 9.73 -2.81 -8.72
C ALA A 21 9.77 -3.59 -10.04
N TYR A 22 9.14 -3.07 -11.10
CA TYR A 22 9.16 -3.66 -12.43
C TYR A 22 10.59 -3.86 -12.95
N LEU A 23 11.43 -2.83 -12.86
CA LEU A 23 12.84 -2.90 -13.26
C LEU A 23 13.66 -3.86 -12.38
N ALA A 24 13.35 -3.94 -11.09
CA ALA A 24 14.00 -4.90 -10.21
C ALA A 24 13.63 -6.34 -10.57
N PHE A 25 12.36 -6.62 -10.88
CA PHE A 25 11.93 -7.92 -11.39
C PHE A 25 12.58 -8.24 -12.74
N GLN A 26 12.68 -7.25 -13.63
CA GLN A 26 13.37 -7.41 -14.90
C GLN A 26 14.85 -7.75 -14.70
N ALA A 27 15.54 -7.07 -13.79
CA ALA A 27 16.94 -7.33 -13.48
C ALA A 27 17.16 -8.75 -12.91
N ILE A 28 16.20 -9.27 -12.13
CA ILE A 28 16.23 -10.65 -11.64
C ILE A 28 16.01 -11.64 -12.79
N LYS A 29 15.00 -11.38 -13.62
CA LYS A 29 14.71 -12.21 -14.81
C LYS A 29 15.88 -12.28 -15.77
N ASP A 30 16.61 -11.17 -15.94
CA ASP A 30 17.79 -11.05 -16.78
C ASP A 30 19.05 -11.66 -16.12
N GLY A 31 18.97 -12.16 -14.90
CA GLY A 31 20.10 -12.76 -14.17
C GLY A 31 21.11 -11.75 -13.63
N LYS A 32 20.79 -10.43 -13.66
CA LYS A 32 21.68 -9.37 -13.14
C LYS A 32 21.67 -9.32 -11.62
N LEU A 33 20.55 -9.72 -11.00
CA LEU A 33 20.38 -9.84 -9.56
C LEU A 33 19.71 -11.16 -9.20
N ARG A 34 19.96 -11.63 -7.99
CA ARG A 34 19.24 -12.74 -7.37
C ARG A 34 18.52 -12.26 -6.13
N LEU A 35 17.39 -12.86 -5.78
CA LEU A 35 16.62 -12.51 -4.57
C LEU A 35 17.45 -12.59 -3.30
N THR A 36 18.46 -13.46 -3.26
CA THR A 36 19.38 -13.69 -2.12
C THR A 36 20.54 -12.71 -2.05
N ASP A 37 20.82 -11.96 -3.12
CA ASP A 37 21.95 -11.03 -3.15
C ASP A 37 21.75 -9.92 -2.12
N LYS A 38 22.82 -9.53 -1.43
CA LYS A 38 22.79 -8.46 -0.43
C LYS A 38 23.15 -7.14 -1.08
N ILE A 39 22.29 -6.16 -0.94
CA ILE A 39 22.53 -4.79 -1.41
C ILE A 39 22.78 -3.88 -0.21
N PRO A 40 23.83 -3.04 -0.25
CA PRO A 40 24.17 -2.15 0.86
C PRO A 40 23.33 -0.87 0.82
N CYS A 41 23.11 -0.28 2.00
CA CYS A 41 22.53 1.04 2.14
C CYS A 41 23.64 2.10 2.01
N SER A 42 23.58 2.92 0.97
CA SER A 42 24.49 4.03 0.75
C SER A 42 24.18 5.24 1.62
N LEU A 43 25.09 6.21 1.69
CA LEU A 43 24.82 7.49 2.33
C LEU A 43 23.62 8.20 1.66
N VAL A 44 23.55 8.19 0.32
CA VAL A 44 22.44 8.81 -0.44
C VAL A 44 21.12 8.18 -0.07
N ALA A 45 21.06 6.85 0.06
CA ALA A 45 19.87 6.13 0.50
C ALA A 45 19.45 6.56 1.91
N THR A 46 20.38 6.71 2.86
CA THR A 46 20.04 7.13 4.23
C THR A 46 19.47 8.54 4.33
N LEU A 47 19.79 9.43 3.39
CA LEU A 47 19.33 10.82 3.37
C LEU A 47 17.89 10.97 2.83
N GLN A 48 17.32 9.91 2.26
CA GLN A 48 15.96 9.98 1.74
C GLN A 48 14.94 10.31 2.82
N PRO A 49 13.96 11.18 2.55
CA PRO A 49 12.90 11.49 3.51
C PRO A 49 11.95 10.30 3.71
N PRO A 50 11.17 10.29 4.80
CA PRO A 50 10.13 9.27 5.00
C PRO A 50 9.09 9.23 3.85
N SER A 51 8.48 8.06 3.55
CA SER A 51 8.57 6.78 4.26
C SER A 51 9.86 6.04 3.96
N LYS A 52 10.48 5.41 4.96
CA LYS A 52 11.73 4.67 4.78
C LYS A 52 11.84 3.43 5.69
N ALA A 53 12.72 2.52 5.33
CA ALA A 53 13.09 1.38 6.16
C ALA A 53 13.91 1.85 7.37
N GLY A 54 14.67 2.93 7.24
CA GLY A 54 15.46 3.54 8.30
C GLY A 54 16.69 2.69 8.62
N LEU A 55 17.49 2.44 7.60
CA LEU A 55 18.77 1.74 7.65
C LEU A 55 19.90 2.74 7.88
N ASN A 56 21.01 2.25 8.44
CA ASN A 56 22.25 2.99 8.54
C ASN A 56 23.12 2.76 7.30
N VAL A 57 24.12 3.62 7.08
CA VAL A 57 25.12 3.39 6.03
C VAL A 57 25.82 2.06 6.26
N GLY A 58 25.90 1.24 5.22
CA GLY A 58 26.51 -0.10 5.26
C GLY A 58 25.59 -1.23 5.73
N ASP A 59 24.41 -0.93 6.31
CA ASP A 59 23.40 -1.96 6.55
C ASP A 59 23.02 -2.62 5.22
N THR A 60 22.71 -3.90 5.23
CA THR A 60 22.35 -4.63 4.01
C THR A 60 20.95 -5.25 4.09
N LEU A 61 20.27 -5.30 2.96
CA LEU A 61 19.07 -6.12 2.76
C LEU A 61 19.33 -7.14 1.65
N THR A 62 18.65 -8.28 1.70
CA THR A 62 18.53 -9.08 0.48
C THR A 62 17.67 -8.35 -0.55
N VAL A 63 17.83 -8.64 -1.83
CA VAL A 63 16.98 -8.08 -2.91
C VAL A 63 15.50 -8.40 -2.62
N GLU A 64 15.20 -9.58 -2.13
CA GLU A 64 13.85 -9.95 -1.70
C GLU A 64 13.31 -9.01 -0.61
N GLN A 65 14.08 -8.78 0.46
CA GLN A 65 13.71 -7.86 1.53
C GLN A 65 13.55 -6.43 1.02
N ALA A 66 14.40 -6.02 0.08
CA ALA A 66 14.33 -4.70 -0.54
C ALA A 66 13.04 -4.53 -1.36
N LEU A 67 12.68 -5.49 -2.19
CA LEU A 67 11.40 -5.50 -2.93
C LEU A 67 10.21 -5.44 -1.98
N GLN A 68 10.20 -6.27 -0.94
CA GLN A 68 9.14 -6.22 0.09
C GLN A 68 9.07 -4.85 0.76
N ALA A 69 10.21 -4.23 1.11
CA ALA A 69 10.24 -2.91 1.74
C ALA A 69 9.72 -1.79 0.81
N VAL A 70 10.04 -1.84 -0.49
CA VAL A 70 9.54 -0.89 -1.49
C VAL A 70 8.03 -1.05 -1.70
N ILE A 71 7.54 -2.27 -1.79
CA ILE A 71 6.12 -2.55 -2.06
C ILE A 71 5.27 -2.30 -0.80
N VAL A 72 5.62 -2.93 0.33
CA VAL A 72 4.81 -2.94 1.55
C VAL A 72 4.94 -1.64 2.32
N LYS A 73 6.19 -1.23 2.65
CA LYS A 73 6.45 -0.04 3.47
C LYS A 73 6.54 1.24 2.64
N SER A 74 6.69 1.11 1.31
CA SER A 74 6.94 2.28 0.46
C SER A 74 8.27 2.97 0.77
N ALA A 75 9.33 2.22 1.08
CA ALA A 75 10.59 2.71 1.60
C ALA A 75 11.39 3.46 0.53
N ASN A 76 11.60 4.78 0.72
CA ASN A 76 12.32 5.64 -0.22
C ASN A 76 13.82 5.34 -0.24
N ASP A 77 14.41 5.09 0.93
CA ASP A 77 15.82 4.68 1.06
C ASP A 77 16.11 3.40 0.26
N VAL A 78 15.20 2.44 0.30
CA VAL A 78 15.39 1.15 -0.37
C VAL A 78 15.20 1.23 -1.89
N THR A 79 14.42 2.22 -2.41
CA THR A 79 14.38 2.43 -3.87
C THR A 79 15.73 2.88 -4.41
N VAL A 80 16.45 3.72 -3.67
CA VAL A 80 17.80 4.16 -4.04
C VAL A 80 18.78 2.97 -3.98
N MET A 81 18.71 2.14 -2.93
CA MET A 81 19.53 0.93 -2.84
C MET A 81 19.34 -0.01 -4.05
N LEU A 82 18.08 -0.23 -4.46
CA LEU A 82 17.80 -1.04 -5.65
C LEU A 82 18.32 -0.38 -6.93
N ALA A 83 18.15 0.94 -7.07
CA ALA A 83 18.63 1.68 -8.21
C ALA A 83 20.16 1.58 -8.35
N GLU A 84 20.88 1.79 -7.27
CA GLU A 84 22.35 1.65 -7.22
C GLU A 84 22.79 0.21 -7.53
N ALA A 85 22.09 -0.79 -6.99
CA ALA A 85 22.44 -2.20 -7.23
C ALA A 85 22.19 -2.65 -8.68
N ILE A 86 21.16 -2.11 -9.35
CA ILE A 86 20.78 -2.49 -10.71
C ILE A 86 21.57 -1.72 -11.76
N SER A 87 21.81 -0.42 -11.53
CA SER A 87 22.30 0.52 -12.55
C SER A 87 23.58 1.26 -12.16
N GLY A 88 24.14 0.96 -10.98
CA GLY A 88 25.31 1.61 -10.43
C GLY A 88 25.06 3.01 -9.84
N SER A 89 23.97 3.67 -10.24
CA SER A 89 23.56 4.97 -9.70
C SER A 89 22.04 5.19 -9.82
N GLU A 90 21.49 6.10 -9.01
CA GLU A 90 20.10 6.52 -9.14
C GLU A 90 19.84 7.20 -10.49
N THR A 91 20.78 8.00 -11.00
CA THR A 91 20.68 8.69 -12.29
C THR A 91 20.49 7.69 -13.45
N ASN A 92 21.38 6.72 -13.56
CA ASN A 92 21.28 5.69 -14.62
C ASN A 92 19.97 4.87 -14.49
N PHE A 93 19.50 4.66 -13.27
CA PHE A 93 18.26 3.95 -13.05
C PHE A 93 17.03 4.77 -13.49
N ILE A 94 17.04 6.09 -13.26
CA ILE A 94 15.99 7.01 -13.73
C ILE A 94 15.93 7.02 -15.25
N GLU A 95 17.08 6.99 -15.94
CA GLU A 95 17.10 6.85 -17.41
C GLU A 95 16.43 5.54 -17.86
N GLN A 96 16.71 4.42 -17.17
CA GLN A 96 16.04 3.15 -17.45
C GLN A 96 14.54 3.19 -17.13
N MET A 97 14.11 3.90 -16.07
CA MET A 97 12.70 4.11 -15.77
C MET A 97 12.00 4.85 -16.92
N ASN A 98 12.60 5.93 -17.42
CA ASN A 98 12.04 6.72 -18.52
C ASN A 98 12.02 5.93 -19.84
N ALA A 99 13.09 5.19 -20.16
CA ALA A 99 13.10 4.28 -21.31
C ALA A 99 12.03 3.18 -21.20
N THR A 100 11.80 2.67 -20.01
CA THR A 100 10.73 1.68 -19.76
C THR A 100 9.34 2.30 -19.91
N ALA A 101 9.14 3.52 -19.44
CA ALA A 101 7.88 4.25 -19.65
C ALA A 101 7.59 4.40 -21.14
N GLN A 102 8.56 4.81 -21.95
CA GLN A 102 8.42 4.91 -23.40
C GLN A 102 8.09 3.56 -24.04
N ARG A 103 8.82 2.50 -23.69
CA ARG A 103 8.60 1.14 -24.20
C ARG A 103 7.19 0.60 -23.88
N LEU A 104 6.64 0.94 -22.72
CA LEU A 104 5.30 0.56 -22.30
C LEU A 104 4.21 1.50 -22.84
N GLY A 105 4.57 2.51 -23.63
CA GLY A 105 3.64 3.49 -24.18
C GLY A 105 3.06 4.47 -23.15
N MET A 106 3.78 4.70 -22.03
CA MET A 106 3.39 5.64 -20.97
C MET A 106 3.74 7.06 -21.37
N THR A 107 2.97 7.61 -22.30
CA THR A 107 3.28 8.86 -23.02
C THR A 107 3.15 10.13 -22.19
N ARG A 108 2.48 10.04 -21.04
CA ARG A 108 2.30 11.14 -20.07
C ARG A 108 3.15 10.97 -18.82
N THR A 109 4.14 10.06 -18.87
CA THR A 109 4.96 9.73 -17.70
C THR A 109 6.41 10.14 -17.92
N HIS A 110 6.93 10.84 -16.92
CA HIS A 110 8.34 11.15 -16.77
C HIS A 110 8.76 10.99 -15.31
N PHE A 111 9.96 10.48 -15.09
CA PHE A 111 10.53 10.26 -13.76
C PHE A 111 11.77 11.12 -13.56
N ASP A 112 11.78 11.89 -12.46
CA ASP A 112 12.94 12.64 -11.96
C ASP A 112 13.65 11.90 -10.80
N ASN A 113 12.95 10.94 -10.16
CA ASN A 113 13.48 10.17 -9.05
C ASN A 113 12.84 8.77 -8.98
N THR A 114 13.44 7.88 -8.18
CA THR A 114 13.07 6.47 -8.08
C THR A 114 11.89 6.20 -7.16
N ASN A 115 11.44 7.16 -6.38
CA ASN A 115 10.55 6.94 -5.23
C ASN A 115 9.24 7.74 -5.28
N GLY A 116 9.13 8.76 -6.14
CA GLY A 116 7.94 9.60 -6.28
C GLY A 116 7.88 10.78 -5.31
N LEU A 117 9.02 11.21 -4.80
CA LEU A 117 9.12 12.47 -4.07
C LEU A 117 8.78 13.65 -5.00
N PRO A 118 8.27 14.76 -4.44
CA PRO A 118 7.89 15.91 -5.24
C PRO A 118 9.04 16.44 -6.10
N SER A 119 8.80 16.52 -7.39
CA SER A 119 9.64 17.19 -8.39
C SER A 119 8.74 17.64 -9.53
N PRO A 120 9.02 18.80 -10.18
CA PRO A 120 8.20 19.32 -11.28
C PRO A 120 8.05 18.35 -12.46
N GLY A 121 9.08 17.58 -12.76
CA GLY A 121 9.07 16.61 -13.85
C GLY A 121 8.60 15.20 -13.45
N GLN A 122 8.29 14.98 -12.18
CA GLN A 122 7.79 13.68 -11.69
C GLN A 122 6.31 13.52 -12.00
N LEU A 123 5.97 13.08 -13.20
CA LEU A 123 4.63 13.15 -13.76
C LEU A 123 4.15 11.78 -14.28
N THR A 124 2.83 11.61 -14.35
CA THR A 124 2.17 10.42 -14.88
C THR A 124 0.72 10.71 -15.25
N SER A 125 -0.01 9.67 -15.72
CA SER A 125 -1.46 9.68 -15.90
C SER A 125 -2.06 8.36 -15.36
N ALA A 126 -3.39 8.33 -15.18
CA ALA A 126 -4.06 7.09 -14.76
C ALA A 126 -3.92 5.99 -15.83
N ARG A 127 -3.97 6.35 -17.13
CA ARG A 127 -3.73 5.42 -18.23
C ARG A 127 -2.34 4.78 -18.12
N ASP A 128 -1.31 5.58 -17.90
CA ASP A 128 0.06 5.10 -17.86
C ASP A 128 0.31 4.21 -16.62
N LEU A 129 -0.25 4.58 -15.48
CA LEU A 129 -0.18 3.74 -14.29
C LEU A 129 -0.91 2.41 -14.46
N ALA A 130 -2.00 2.38 -15.22
CA ALA A 130 -2.68 1.13 -15.54
C ALA A 130 -1.83 0.25 -16.49
N ARG A 131 -1.06 0.85 -17.41
CA ARG A 131 -0.12 0.13 -18.28
C ARG A 131 0.99 -0.54 -17.49
N ILE A 132 1.67 0.18 -16.60
CA ILE A 132 2.73 -0.42 -15.77
C ILE A 132 2.15 -1.46 -14.80
N ALA A 133 0.98 -1.22 -14.21
CA ALA A 133 0.33 -2.20 -13.33
C ALA A 133 -0.03 -3.49 -14.08
N ARG A 134 -0.56 -3.38 -15.32
CA ARG A 134 -0.81 -4.52 -16.20
C ARG A 134 0.49 -5.24 -16.55
N ALA A 135 1.54 -4.51 -16.96
CA ALA A 135 2.83 -5.10 -17.29
C ALA A 135 3.40 -5.90 -16.11
N ILE A 136 3.33 -5.39 -14.89
CA ILE A 136 3.77 -6.12 -13.69
C ILE A 136 3.02 -7.46 -13.56
N VAL A 137 1.70 -7.44 -13.72
CA VAL A 137 0.87 -8.64 -13.54
C VAL A 137 1.11 -9.67 -14.64
N THR A 138 1.37 -9.23 -15.88
CA THR A 138 1.55 -10.13 -17.03
C THR A 138 2.98 -10.63 -17.17
N ASP A 139 3.99 -9.79 -16.92
CA ASP A 139 5.39 -10.11 -17.17
C ASP A 139 6.06 -10.83 -16.00
N PHE A 140 5.50 -10.63 -14.78
CA PHE A 140 6.07 -11.10 -13.51
C PHE A 140 5.00 -11.68 -12.56
N PRO A 141 4.18 -12.65 -13.00
CA PRO A 141 3.13 -13.25 -12.18
C PRO A 141 3.68 -13.98 -10.94
N GLU A 142 4.92 -14.44 -10.99
CA GLU A 142 5.62 -15.13 -9.89
C GLU A 142 5.81 -14.25 -8.65
N TYR A 143 5.81 -12.91 -8.80
CA TYR A 143 5.91 -11.95 -7.68
C TYR A 143 4.56 -11.43 -7.19
N ALA A 144 3.45 -12.04 -7.62
CA ALA A 144 2.10 -11.61 -7.24
C ALA A 144 1.90 -11.54 -5.71
N SER A 145 2.51 -12.47 -4.96
CA SER A 145 2.43 -12.53 -3.50
C SER A 145 2.99 -11.31 -2.79
N TYR A 146 3.97 -10.61 -3.36
CA TYR A 146 4.56 -9.43 -2.74
C TYR A 146 3.57 -8.25 -2.67
N TRP A 147 2.68 -8.13 -3.65
CA TRP A 147 1.69 -7.06 -3.71
C TRP A 147 0.57 -7.23 -2.68
N SER A 148 0.27 -8.47 -2.30
CA SER A 148 -0.78 -8.80 -1.32
C SER A 148 -0.30 -8.82 0.14
N MET A 149 0.99 -8.60 0.39
CA MET A 149 1.55 -8.65 1.75
C MET A 149 1.00 -7.52 2.65
N PRO A 150 0.33 -7.83 3.77
CA PRO A 150 -0.17 -6.81 4.70
C PRO A 150 0.94 -6.21 5.56
N ALA A 151 2.08 -6.91 5.69
CA ALA A 151 3.25 -6.46 6.43
C ALA A 151 4.49 -7.29 6.04
N MET A 152 5.66 -6.71 6.29
CA MET A 152 6.96 -7.39 6.19
C MET A 152 7.79 -7.16 7.45
N ARG A 153 8.95 -7.82 7.56
CA ARG A 153 9.86 -7.65 8.69
C ARG A 153 11.29 -7.34 8.23
N ILE A 154 11.95 -6.41 8.94
CA ILE A 154 13.39 -6.19 8.87
C ILE A 154 13.92 -6.39 10.29
N GLY A 155 14.64 -7.48 10.53
CA GLY A 155 15.03 -7.89 11.86
C GLY A 155 13.80 -8.05 12.78
N LYS A 156 13.81 -7.35 13.94
CA LYS A 156 12.69 -7.35 14.90
C LYS A 156 11.56 -6.39 14.53
N ARG A 157 11.75 -5.49 13.56
CA ARG A 157 10.78 -4.45 13.20
C ARG A 157 9.75 -4.98 12.21
N ARG A 158 8.46 -4.83 12.55
CA ARG A 158 7.34 -5.11 11.65
C ARG A 158 6.94 -3.81 10.93
N LEU A 159 6.90 -3.86 9.61
CA LEU A 159 6.53 -2.75 8.73
C LEU A 159 5.22 -3.10 8.03
N GLY A 160 4.19 -2.27 8.22
CA GLY A 160 2.85 -2.51 7.66
C GLY A 160 2.65 -1.88 6.29
N SER A 161 1.74 -2.47 5.51
CA SER A 161 1.25 -1.91 4.26
C SER A 161 0.30 -0.74 4.52
N HIS A 162 0.32 0.25 3.62
CA HIS A 162 -0.61 1.37 3.60
C HIS A 162 -1.87 1.11 2.74
N ASN A 163 -1.99 -0.08 2.16
CA ASN A 163 -3.14 -0.47 1.35
C ASN A 163 -4.24 -1.07 2.23
N ALA A 164 -5.25 -0.27 2.56
CA ALA A 164 -6.36 -0.71 3.39
C ALA A 164 -7.20 -1.81 2.71
N LEU A 165 -7.29 -1.81 1.38
CA LEU A 165 -8.10 -2.78 0.62
C LEU A 165 -7.68 -4.23 0.86
N LEU A 166 -6.40 -4.49 1.13
CA LEU A 166 -5.91 -5.83 1.48
C LEU A 166 -6.62 -6.46 2.69
N LYS A 167 -7.32 -5.65 3.49
CA LYS A 167 -8.06 -6.10 4.68
C LYS A 167 -9.56 -5.95 4.56
N THR A 168 -10.03 -5.09 3.64
CA THR A 168 -11.43 -4.64 3.62
C THR A 168 -12.19 -5.04 2.37
N PHE A 169 -11.49 -5.41 1.29
CA PHE A 169 -12.13 -5.76 0.02
C PHE A 169 -11.86 -7.23 -0.34
N PRO A 170 -12.92 -8.04 -0.54
CA PRO A 170 -12.78 -9.46 -0.89
C PRO A 170 -12.03 -9.65 -2.21
N GLY A 171 -10.99 -10.48 -2.18
CA GLY A 171 -10.15 -10.76 -3.34
C GLY A 171 -9.05 -9.71 -3.59
N ALA A 172 -8.92 -8.66 -2.77
CA ALA A 172 -7.86 -7.68 -2.93
C ALA A 172 -6.47 -8.34 -2.81
N ASP A 173 -5.63 -8.14 -3.83
CA ASP A 173 -4.30 -8.77 -3.96
C ASP A 173 -3.19 -7.78 -4.35
N GLY A 174 -3.44 -6.50 -4.29
CA GLY A 174 -2.43 -5.47 -4.57
C GLY A 174 -3.00 -4.07 -4.67
N MET A 175 -2.23 -3.12 -5.17
CA MET A 175 -0.80 -3.18 -5.44
C MET A 175 -0.07 -2.12 -4.61
N LYS A 176 -0.20 -0.83 -4.97
CA LYS A 176 0.62 0.25 -4.40
C LYS A 176 -0.21 1.48 -4.09
N THR A 177 0.12 2.13 -2.98
CA THR A 177 -0.45 3.43 -2.59
C THR A 177 0.59 4.55 -2.73
N GLY A 178 0.11 5.77 -2.97
CA GLY A 178 0.93 6.97 -3.00
C GLY A 178 0.25 8.12 -2.27
N PHE A 179 1.05 9.06 -1.77
CA PHE A 179 0.57 10.29 -1.19
C PHE A 179 1.68 11.36 -1.19
N THR A 180 1.35 12.52 -1.68
CA THR A 180 2.03 13.79 -1.42
C THR A 180 0.95 14.87 -1.30
N CYS A 181 1.31 16.06 -0.81
CA CYS A 181 0.33 17.13 -0.70
C CYS A 181 -0.22 17.57 -2.06
N ASP A 182 0.60 17.55 -3.09
CA ASP A 182 0.19 17.94 -4.44
C ASP A 182 -0.60 16.84 -5.14
N SER A 183 -0.25 15.58 -4.91
CA SER A 183 -0.93 14.45 -5.56
C SER A 183 -2.24 14.05 -4.90
N GLY A 184 -2.46 14.39 -3.62
CA GLY A 184 -3.50 13.74 -2.82
C GLY A 184 -3.22 12.24 -2.60
N TYR A 185 -4.24 11.50 -2.25
CA TYR A 185 -4.16 10.06 -1.97
C TYR A 185 -4.38 9.25 -3.24
N ASN A 186 -3.32 8.60 -3.72
CA ASN A 186 -3.29 7.78 -4.92
C ASN A 186 -3.28 6.28 -4.59
N VAL A 187 -3.79 5.44 -5.51
CA VAL A 187 -3.62 3.98 -5.46
C VAL A 187 -3.70 3.35 -6.85
N ALA A 188 -2.86 2.37 -7.07
CA ALA A 188 -3.08 1.28 -7.99
C ALA A 188 -3.56 0.10 -7.14
N ALA A 189 -4.82 -0.26 -7.24
CA ALA A 189 -5.43 -1.35 -6.52
C ALA A 189 -5.66 -2.54 -7.46
N SER A 190 -5.54 -3.76 -6.97
CA SER A 190 -5.96 -4.94 -7.71
C SER A 190 -6.72 -5.93 -6.83
N ALA A 191 -7.59 -6.69 -7.48
CA ALA A 191 -8.32 -7.78 -6.87
C ALA A 191 -8.55 -8.91 -7.88
N THR A 192 -8.61 -10.15 -7.38
CA THR A 192 -8.91 -11.35 -8.16
C THR A 192 -10.16 -12.02 -7.60
N ARG A 193 -11.13 -12.31 -8.49
CA ARG A 193 -12.32 -13.12 -8.21
C ARG A 193 -12.59 -14.04 -9.40
N ASP A 194 -12.92 -15.28 -9.14
CA ASP A 194 -13.25 -16.27 -10.16
C ASP A 194 -12.22 -16.36 -11.30
N GLY A 195 -10.92 -16.31 -10.93
CA GLY A 195 -9.81 -16.35 -11.87
C GLY A 195 -9.58 -15.06 -12.67
N ARG A 196 -10.38 -14.00 -12.45
CA ARG A 196 -10.25 -12.71 -13.12
C ARG A 196 -9.58 -11.70 -12.21
N ARG A 197 -8.48 -11.12 -12.67
CA ARG A 197 -7.82 -10.01 -11.98
C ARG A 197 -8.20 -8.69 -12.64
N LEU A 198 -8.64 -7.74 -11.81
CA LEU A 198 -8.90 -6.37 -12.20
C LEU A 198 -7.91 -5.42 -11.51
N VAL A 199 -7.61 -4.33 -12.21
CA VAL A 199 -6.80 -3.23 -11.68
C VAL A 199 -7.62 -1.94 -11.73
N ALA A 200 -7.61 -1.17 -10.65
CA ALA A 200 -8.20 0.15 -10.55
C ALA A 200 -7.13 1.17 -10.18
N ILE A 201 -7.04 2.26 -10.95
CA ILE A 201 -6.19 3.40 -10.66
C ILE A 201 -7.08 4.53 -10.15
N VAL A 202 -6.77 5.07 -8.99
CA VAL A 202 -7.45 6.22 -8.39
C VAL A 202 -6.40 7.25 -7.99
N LEU A 203 -6.57 8.47 -8.45
CA LEU A 203 -5.65 9.59 -8.21
C LEU A 203 -6.40 10.74 -7.54
N GLY A 204 -5.73 11.47 -6.65
CA GLY A 204 -6.18 12.75 -6.17
C GLY A 204 -7.21 12.75 -5.05
N GLU A 205 -7.48 11.64 -4.40
CA GLU A 205 -8.46 11.62 -3.33
C GLU A 205 -8.04 12.46 -2.12
N SER A 206 -9.02 13.02 -1.41
CA SER A 206 -8.78 13.93 -0.29
C SER A 206 -8.31 13.20 0.97
N SER A 207 -8.61 11.90 1.08
CA SER A 207 -8.24 11.06 2.22
C SER A 207 -7.94 9.62 1.83
N GLY A 208 -7.22 8.92 2.72
CA GLY A 208 -6.96 7.49 2.56
C GLY A 208 -8.23 6.63 2.59
N ASN A 209 -9.28 7.10 3.28
CA ASN A 209 -10.56 6.41 3.32
C ASN A 209 -11.34 6.57 2.01
N GLU A 210 -11.45 7.79 1.48
CA GLU A 210 -12.12 8.03 0.19
C GLU A 210 -11.43 7.27 -0.95
N ARG A 211 -10.11 7.28 -0.97
CA ARG A 211 -9.32 6.46 -1.89
C ARG A 211 -9.70 4.98 -1.82
N ALA A 212 -9.84 4.41 -0.61
CA ALA A 212 -10.22 3.02 -0.44
C ALA A 212 -11.66 2.75 -0.91
N VAL A 213 -12.61 3.63 -0.56
CA VAL A 213 -14.02 3.52 -0.96
C VAL A 213 -14.16 3.60 -2.49
N ARG A 214 -13.54 4.60 -3.13
CA ARG A 214 -13.60 4.74 -4.59
C ARG A 214 -12.96 3.55 -5.31
N SER A 215 -11.82 3.07 -4.82
CA SER A 215 -11.17 1.90 -5.42
C SER A 215 -12.01 0.64 -5.29
N ALA A 216 -12.64 0.42 -4.13
CA ALA A 216 -13.56 -0.70 -3.93
C ALA A 216 -14.76 -0.61 -4.88
N ALA A 217 -15.37 0.56 -5.03
CA ALA A 217 -16.49 0.78 -5.94
C ALA A 217 -16.12 0.51 -7.40
N LEU A 218 -14.93 0.97 -7.85
CA LEU A 218 -14.45 0.72 -9.22
C LEU A 218 -14.15 -0.76 -9.48
N LEU A 219 -13.55 -1.47 -8.52
CA LEU A 219 -13.30 -2.90 -8.64
C LEU A 219 -14.62 -3.68 -8.66
N GLU A 220 -15.57 -3.35 -7.78
CA GLU A 220 -16.89 -3.97 -7.76
C GLU A 220 -17.64 -3.76 -9.08
N TYR A 221 -17.67 -2.51 -9.56
CA TYR A 221 -18.23 -2.17 -10.88
C TYR A 221 -17.55 -2.99 -11.99
N GLY A 222 -16.21 -3.10 -11.92
CA GLY A 222 -15.45 -3.88 -12.90
C GLY A 222 -15.86 -5.35 -12.91
N PHE A 223 -15.98 -6.01 -11.76
CA PHE A 223 -16.41 -7.39 -11.65
C PHE A 223 -17.86 -7.59 -12.14
N GLN A 224 -18.76 -6.67 -11.80
CA GLN A 224 -20.17 -6.73 -12.17
C GLN A 224 -20.37 -6.63 -13.69
N TYR A 225 -19.60 -5.78 -14.37
CA TYR A 225 -19.82 -5.48 -15.79
C TYR A 225 -18.78 -6.07 -16.75
N TYR A 226 -17.83 -6.88 -16.24
CA TYR A 226 -16.73 -7.40 -17.06
C TYR A 226 -17.24 -8.19 -18.27
N ASP A 227 -18.08 -9.19 -18.06
CA ASP A 227 -18.56 -10.09 -19.11
C ASP A 227 -19.38 -9.35 -20.16
N TRP A 228 -20.26 -8.45 -19.71
CA TRP A 228 -21.05 -7.64 -20.61
C TRP A 228 -20.18 -6.77 -21.51
N LYS A 229 -19.19 -6.08 -20.93
CA LYS A 229 -18.28 -5.22 -21.70
C LYS A 229 -17.36 -6.00 -22.63
N ALA A 230 -16.91 -7.18 -22.22
CA ALA A 230 -16.11 -8.08 -23.06
C ALA A 230 -16.92 -8.58 -24.27
N MET A 231 -18.20 -8.89 -24.08
CA MET A 231 -19.11 -9.33 -25.15
C MET A 231 -19.28 -8.29 -26.25
N PHE A 232 -19.27 -6.99 -25.92
CA PHE A 232 -19.47 -5.90 -26.87
C PHE A 232 -18.17 -5.30 -27.42
N ASN A 233 -17.02 -5.96 -27.24
CA ASN A 233 -15.73 -5.49 -27.77
C ASN A 233 -15.41 -4.02 -27.41
N MET A 234 -15.70 -3.63 -26.17
CA MET A 234 -15.49 -2.27 -25.71
C MET A 234 -14.01 -1.87 -25.81
N PRO A 235 -13.70 -0.59 -26.06
CA PRO A 235 -12.31 -0.14 -26.16
C PRO A 235 -11.48 -0.54 -24.95
N THR A 236 -10.25 -0.95 -25.20
CA THR A 236 -9.23 -1.27 -24.20
C THR A 236 -8.41 -0.02 -23.86
N ILE A 237 -7.58 -0.10 -22.85
CA ILE A 237 -6.63 0.98 -22.49
C ILE A 237 -5.72 1.37 -23.67
N ASP A 238 -5.44 0.43 -24.58
CA ASP A 238 -4.55 0.64 -25.72
C ASP A 238 -5.29 1.20 -26.95
N THR A 239 -6.58 0.89 -27.10
CA THR A 239 -7.40 1.30 -28.23
C THR A 239 -8.28 2.50 -27.94
N LEU A 240 -8.48 2.86 -26.66
CA LEU A 240 -9.20 4.06 -26.28
C LEU A 240 -8.41 5.31 -26.72
N PRO A 241 -9.01 6.19 -27.55
CA PRO A 241 -8.33 7.40 -27.98
C PRO A 241 -7.80 8.22 -26.80
N VAL A 242 -6.66 8.89 -27.01
CA VAL A 242 -6.15 9.86 -26.04
C VAL A 242 -7.07 11.09 -26.08
N ASP A 243 -7.47 11.56 -24.90
CA ASP A 243 -8.30 12.76 -24.79
C ASP A 243 -7.48 14.00 -25.22
N PRO A 244 -7.87 14.68 -26.32
CA PRO A 244 -7.18 15.88 -26.76
C PRO A 244 -7.35 17.06 -25.79
N ASN A 245 -8.36 17.03 -24.93
CA ASN A 245 -8.65 18.05 -23.93
C ASN A 245 -8.10 17.70 -22.54
N SER A 246 -7.26 16.66 -22.45
CA SER A 246 -6.65 16.27 -21.18
C SER A 246 -5.90 17.43 -20.54
N LYS A 247 -6.14 17.62 -19.25
CA LYS A 247 -5.56 18.73 -18.48
C LYS A 247 -4.07 18.52 -18.27
N GLY A 248 -3.33 19.61 -18.16
CA GLY A 248 -1.96 19.63 -17.68
C GLY A 248 -1.87 19.22 -16.21
N VAL A 249 -0.70 19.46 -15.61
CA VAL A 249 -0.44 19.05 -14.24
C VAL A 249 -1.46 19.64 -13.28
N LEU A 250 -2.18 18.77 -12.59
CA LEU A 250 -3.17 19.13 -11.57
C LEU A 250 -2.60 18.90 -10.17
N SER A 251 -2.92 19.79 -9.24
CA SER A 251 -2.60 19.66 -7.83
C SER A 251 -3.87 19.78 -6.99
N VAL A 252 -3.99 18.90 -6.00
CA VAL A 252 -5.09 18.94 -5.01
C VAL A 252 -4.61 19.44 -3.65
N ARG A 253 -3.47 20.11 -3.60
CA ARG A 253 -2.86 20.61 -2.37
C ARG A 253 -3.85 21.37 -1.50
N ASP A 254 -4.67 22.23 -2.08
CA ASP A 254 -5.60 23.08 -1.35
C ASP A 254 -6.78 22.28 -0.76
N THR A 255 -7.17 21.18 -1.39
CA THR A 255 -8.25 20.30 -0.91
C THR A 255 -7.76 19.33 0.18
N VAL A 256 -6.50 18.92 0.12
CA VAL A 256 -5.90 17.97 1.06
C VAL A 256 -5.27 18.67 2.27
N ALA A 257 -4.87 19.93 2.14
CA ALA A 257 -4.04 20.67 3.10
C ALA A 257 -4.65 20.78 4.50
N ALA A 258 -5.96 20.86 4.61
CA ALA A 258 -6.62 21.11 5.90
C ALA A 258 -6.38 20.01 6.94
N THR A 259 -6.17 18.78 6.51
CA THR A 259 -6.06 17.60 7.40
C THR A 259 -4.68 16.95 7.42
N SER A 260 -3.99 16.94 6.28
CA SER A 260 -2.77 16.14 6.10
C SER A 260 -1.53 16.95 5.76
N CYS A 261 -1.67 18.14 5.18
CA CYS A 261 -0.59 18.98 4.65
C CYS A 261 -0.54 20.38 5.27
N GLY A 262 -1.42 20.67 6.19
CA GLY A 262 -1.44 21.96 6.89
C GLY A 262 -0.21 22.11 7.78
N GLY A 263 0.76 22.90 7.34
CA GLY A 263 1.88 23.41 8.15
C GLY A 263 1.42 24.40 9.20
N GLY A 264 0.38 24.09 9.94
CA GLY A 264 0.05 24.76 11.17
C GLY A 264 0.92 24.18 12.26
N HIS A 265 2.07 24.79 12.56
CA HIS A 265 2.57 24.79 13.91
C HIS A 265 1.47 25.35 14.82
N ARG A 266 0.46 24.52 15.14
CA ARG A 266 -0.23 24.71 16.39
C ARG A 266 0.86 24.49 17.45
N HIS A 267 1.48 25.58 17.87
CA HIS A 267 2.03 25.66 19.21
C HIS A 267 0.94 25.09 20.12
N ARG A 268 1.04 23.84 20.48
CA ARG A 268 0.47 23.32 21.70
C ARG A 268 1.18 24.11 22.79
N GLY A 269 0.69 25.34 23.00
CA GLY A 269 0.93 26.02 24.24
C GLY A 269 0.55 25.02 25.30
N ALA A 270 1.54 24.50 25.98
CA ALA A 270 1.38 23.73 27.18
C ALA A 270 0.62 24.63 28.16
N LYS A 271 -0.71 24.60 28.05
CA LYS A 271 -1.54 24.97 29.21
C LYS A 271 -1.28 23.86 30.21
N HIS A 272 -0.26 24.07 31.02
CA HIS A 272 -0.16 23.48 32.34
C HIS A 272 -1.46 23.82 33.05
N ARG A 273 -2.45 22.95 32.88
CA ARG A 273 -3.62 22.92 33.72
C ARG A 273 -3.11 22.46 35.07
N ALA A 274 -2.75 23.45 35.94
CA ALA A 274 -2.47 23.21 37.33
C ALA A 274 -3.59 22.32 37.87
N LYS A 275 -3.25 21.14 38.36
CA LYS A 275 -4.18 20.29 39.08
C LYS A 275 -4.68 21.10 40.26
N PRO A 276 -6.02 21.26 40.46
CA PRO A 276 -6.54 21.95 41.63
C PRO A 276 -6.05 21.20 42.88
N LYS A 277 -5.36 21.89 43.77
CA LYS A 277 -5.03 21.38 45.12
C LYS A 277 -6.35 21.13 45.83
N LEU A 278 -6.72 19.90 46.08
CA LEU A 278 -7.85 19.54 46.94
C LEU A 278 -7.51 20.09 48.35
N THR A 279 -8.27 21.06 48.79
CA THR A 279 -8.24 21.57 50.17
C THR A 279 -8.77 20.47 51.10
N ALA A 280 -8.31 20.48 52.35
CA ALA A 280 -8.58 19.44 53.36
C ALA A 280 -10.10 19.19 53.62
N LYS A 281 -11.00 20.11 53.23
CA LYS A 281 -12.46 19.98 53.38
C LYS A 281 -13.06 18.94 52.44
N ASN A 282 -12.46 18.67 51.27
CA ASN A 282 -12.98 17.69 50.32
C ASN A 282 -12.50 16.25 50.56
N LYS A 283 -11.54 16.04 51.49
CA LYS A 283 -11.12 14.69 51.89
C LYS A 283 -12.08 14.03 52.85
N ALA A 284 -12.88 14.81 53.61
CA ALA A 284 -13.84 14.29 54.58
C ALA A 284 -15.13 13.76 53.94
N ILE A 285 -15.52 14.28 52.77
CA ILE A 285 -16.74 13.87 52.07
C ILE A 285 -16.54 12.55 51.32
N LYS A 286 -15.32 12.31 50.81
CA LYS A 286 -15.04 11.06 50.08
C LYS A 286 -14.86 9.82 50.98
N LYS A 287 -14.59 10.03 52.28
CA LYS A 287 -14.49 8.95 53.28
C LYS A 287 -15.84 8.47 53.82
N LYS A 288 -16.93 9.20 53.53
CA LYS A 288 -18.29 8.86 53.98
C LYS A 288 -19.12 8.17 52.89
N SER A 289 -18.70 8.22 51.64
CA SER A 289 -19.36 7.51 50.52
C SER A 289 -18.86 6.12 50.25
N ASP A 290 -17.66 5.78 50.74
CA ASP A 290 -17.03 4.46 50.49
C ASP A 290 -17.35 3.43 51.62
N ALA A 291 -18.28 3.77 52.55
CA ALA A 291 -18.68 2.91 53.70
C ALA A 291 -20.12 2.37 53.61
N ALA A 292 -20.79 2.51 52.49
CA ALA A 292 -22.19 2.15 52.36
C ALA A 292 -22.51 1.33 51.11
N ASP A 293 -21.62 0.39 50.72
CA ASP A 293 -22.03 -0.61 49.74
C ASP A 293 -21.16 -1.88 49.89
N GLN A 294 -21.57 -2.75 50.78
CA GLN A 294 -21.21 -4.17 50.77
C GLN A 294 -22.49 -5.01 50.88
N PRO A 295 -22.79 -5.87 49.91
CA PRO A 295 -23.86 -6.86 50.07
C PRO A 295 -23.31 -8.06 50.86
N GLN A 296 -24.13 -8.48 51.81
CA GLN A 296 -23.93 -9.66 52.66
C GLN A 296 -24.13 -10.96 51.86
N ASP A 297 -23.29 -11.94 52.19
CA ASP A 297 -23.41 -13.34 51.81
C ASP A 297 -24.73 -13.96 52.28
N ALA A 298 -25.29 -14.84 51.45
CA ALA A 298 -26.15 -15.92 51.89
C ALA A 298 -25.86 -17.18 51.06
N ALA A 299 -25.53 -18.21 51.79
CA ALA A 299 -25.09 -19.52 51.39
C ALA A 299 -26.20 -20.51 51.02
N SER A 300 -25.78 -21.66 50.51
CA SER A 300 -26.41 -22.98 50.35
C SER A 300 -26.98 -23.26 48.94
N GLY A 301 -26.78 -24.44 48.36
CA GLY A 301 -26.20 -25.71 48.70
C GLY A 301 -26.24 -26.65 47.48
N SER A 302 -25.30 -27.57 47.45
CA SER A 302 -25.27 -28.95 46.92
C SER A 302 -26.29 -29.39 45.85
N ALA A 303 -25.99 -30.21 44.83
CA ALA A 303 -25.27 -31.45 44.73
C ALA A 303 -25.33 -32.03 43.29
N ASP A 304 -24.32 -32.81 42.98
CA ASP A 304 -24.30 -34.03 42.19
C ASP A 304 -24.65 -34.15 40.72
N GLY A 305 -23.71 -34.74 39.96
CA GLY A 305 -24.01 -35.72 38.94
C GLY A 305 -23.19 -35.67 37.65
N ALA A 306 -21.97 -36.18 37.66
CA ALA A 306 -21.37 -36.70 36.42
C ALA A 306 -21.97 -38.11 36.11
N PRO A 307 -21.95 -38.61 34.86
CA PRO A 307 -20.74 -39.27 34.35
C PRO A 307 -20.44 -39.15 32.85
N ALA A 308 -19.17 -39.36 32.52
CA ALA A 308 -18.65 -39.78 31.22
C ALA A 308 -18.69 -41.30 31.11
N PRO A 309 -18.10 -41.98 30.08
CA PRO A 309 -18.02 -41.79 28.63
C PRO A 309 -18.40 -43.07 27.87
N THR A 310 -18.48 -43.10 26.55
CA THR A 310 -18.24 -44.32 25.77
C THR A 310 -17.65 -44.07 24.39
N LYS A 311 -16.72 -44.97 24.07
CA LYS A 311 -15.88 -45.13 22.88
C LYS A 311 -16.60 -45.82 21.70
N GLY A 312 -16.01 -45.67 20.50
CA GLY A 312 -16.01 -46.65 19.41
C GLY A 312 -16.78 -46.16 18.19
N ALA A 313 -16.35 -46.30 16.95
CA ALA A 313 -15.49 -47.26 16.30
C ALA A 313 -15.02 -46.76 14.95
N GLN A 314 -13.95 -47.33 14.45
CA GLN A 314 -13.27 -47.23 13.18
C GLN A 314 -14.10 -47.77 11.99
N SER A 315 -13.91 -47.30 10.76
CA SER A 315 -13.54 -48.13 9.59
C SER A 315 -13.30 -47.25 8.34
N LYS A 316 -12.07 -47.33 7.83
CA LYS A 316 -11.55 -47.89 6.56
C LYS A 316 -12.01 -47.20 5.27
N ALA A 317 -11.10 -46.51 4.70
CA ALA A 317 -10.38 -46.66 3.42
C ALA A 317 -11.15 -47.15 2.18
N ALA A 318 -11.03 -46.38 1.06
CA ALA A 318 -10.74 -46.95 -0.27
C ALA A 318 -10.14 -45.88 -1.20
N GLN A 319 -9.04 -46.25 -1.82
CA GLN A 319 -8.32 -45.60 -2.93
C GLN A 319 -9.04 -45.85 -4.26
N ALA A 320 -8.84 -44.93 -5.23
CA ALA A 320 -8.53 -45.20 -6.67
C ALA A 320 -8.61 -43.86 -7.39
N ALA A 321 -7.51 -43.30 -7.91
CA ALA A 321 -6.83 -43.55 -9.20
C ALA A 321 -7.49 -42.80 -10.38
N SER A 322 -6.62 -41.98 -10.95
CA SER A 322 -6.71 -41.14 -12.18
C SER A 322 -7.07 -42.01 -13.44
N PRO A 323 -7.36 -41.42 -14.62
CA PRO A 323 -6.32 -40.68 -15.37
C PRO A 323 -6.64 -39.19 -15.54
#